data_3ed51279364ace62f00a847b287b9a38
#
_entry.id   3ed51279364ace62f00a847b287b9a38
#
_cell.length_a   1.000
_cell.length_b   1.000
_cell.length_c   1.000
_cell.angle_alpha   90.00
_cell.angle_beta   90.00
_cell.angle_gamma   90.00
#
_symmetry.space_group_name_H-M   'P 1'
#
loop_
_entity.id
_entity.type
_entity.pdbx_description
1 polymer ?
#
loop_
_entity_poly.entity_id
_entity_poly.type
_entity_poly.pdbx_seq_one_letter_code
_entity_poly.pdbx_strand_id
1 'polypeptide(L)'
;MRPVKFSDSDIVELSSIIEGKGHVDVEPHRELSGIWLRSPNTWTELRLLILSDVQVTVSRVCFTHQRSGCMTAVFEWLKEFWRKNGIHRIVVQSVQTEEMANWCIKNGFQANESTFVRKESVVGGDYFFRNALRARDLTF
;
A
#
# COMPACT_ATOMS: atom_id res chain seq x y z
N MET A 1 14.44 17.84 -11.62
CA MET A 1 14.00 16.50 -11.18
C MET A 1 12.48 16.40 -11.25
N ARG A 2 11.98 15.36 -11.86
CA ARG A 2 10.54 15.15 -11.95
C ARG A 2 10.00 14.53 -10.68
N PRO A 3 8.91 15.03 -10.11
CA PRO A 3 8.28 14.37 -8.98
C PRO A 3 7.75 12.99 -9.39
N VAL A 4 7.78 12.05 -8.45
CA VAL A 4 7.25 10.72 -8.68
C VAL A 4 5.73 10.80 -8.69
N LYS A 5 5.10 10.20 -9.69
CA LYS A 5 3.64 10.18 -9.84
C LYS A 5 3.19 8.82 -10.35
N PHE A 6 1.94 8.52 -10.07
CA PHE A 6 1.30 7.36 -10.71
C PHE A 6 0.89 7.76 -12.13
N SER A 7 1.37 7.01 -13.11
CA SER A 7 1.01 7.24 -14.50
C SER A 7 -0.38 6.66 -14.78
N ASP A 8 -0.96 6.99 -15.93
CA ASP A 8 -2.22 6.40 -16.35
C ASP A 8 -2.10 4.88 -16.47
N SER A 9 -0.96 4.42 -16.96
CA SER A 9 -0.66 2.99 -17.06
C SER A 9 -0.64 2.33 -15.68
N ASP A 10 -0.04 2.99 -14.69
CA ASP A 10 -0.02 2.50 -13.30
C ASP A 10 -1.44 2.34 -12.76
N ILE A 11 -2.29 3.31 -13.01
CA ILE A 11 -3.68 3.29 -12.55
C ILE A 11 -4.43 2.13 -13.19
N VAL A 12 -4.25 1.92 -14.49
CA VAL A 12 -4.88 0.81 -15.20
C VAL A 12 -4.41 -0.54 -14.64
N GLU A 13 -3.12 -0.68 -14.41
CA GLU A 13 -2.56 -1.93 -13.88
C GLU A 13 -3.10 -2.24 -12.48
N LEU A 14 -3.10 -1.25 -11.60
CA LEU A 14 -3.62 -1.44 -10.24
C LEU A 14 -5.11 -1.74 -10.24
N SER A 15 -5.88 -1.01 -11.06
CA SER A 15 -7.31 -1.27 -11.19
C SER A 15 -7.58 -2.69 -11.65
N SER A 16 -6.81 -3.17 -12.63
CA SER A 16 -6.96 -4.53 -13.15
C SER A 16 -6.64 -5.58 -12.09
N ILE A 17 -5.64 -5.34 -11.26
CA ILE A 17 -5.31 -6.25 -10.15
C ILE A 17 -6.48 -6.37 -9.19
N ILE A 18 -7.03 -5.22 -8.77
CA ILE A 18 -8.12 -5.21 -7.80
C ILE A 18 -9.37 -5.83 -8.39
N GLU A 19 -9.68 -5.52 -9.65
CA GLU A 19 -10.84 -6.10 -10.33
C GLU A 19 -10.70 -7.61 -10.47
N GLY A 20 -9.53 -8.07 -10.88
CA GLY A 20 -9.29 -9.49 -11.10
C GLY A 20 -9.27 -10.31 -9.82
N LYS A 21 -8.51 -9.85 -8.82
CA LYS A 21 -8.39 -10.57 -7.55
C LYS A 21 -9.57 -10.33 -6.62
N GLY A 22 -10.13 -9.13 -6.67
CA GLY A 22 -11.22 -8.77 -5.77
C GLY A 22 -12.60 -9.06 -6.31
N HIS A 23 -12.74 -9.38 -7.59
CA HIS A 23 -14.02 -9.65 -8.25
C HIS A 23 -15.00 -8.48 -8.09
N VAL A 24 -14.50 -7.27 -8.31
CA VAL A 24 -15.30 -6.04 -8.19
C VAL A 24 -14.95 -5.10 -9.33
N ASP A 25 -15.82 -4.15 -9.60
CA ASP A 25 -15.51 -3.05 -10.52
C ASP A 25 -14.81 -1.94 -9.73
N VAL A 26 -13.91 -1.23 -10.38
CA VAL A 26 -13.13 -0.17 -9.75
C VAL A 26 -13.25 1.12 -10.55
N GLU A 27 -13.49 2.23 -9.84
CA GLU A 27 -13.44 3.57 -10.41
C GLU A 27 -12.22 4.29 -9.84
N PRO A 28 -11.26 4.65 -10.68
CA PRO A 28 -10.10 5.40 -10.22
C PRO A 28 -10.38 6.89 -10.14
N HIS A 29 -9.82 7.52 -9.09
CA HIS A 29 -9.86 8.98 -8.91
C HIS A 29 -8.45 9.47 -8.67
N ARG A 30 -7.97 10.36 -9.52
CA ARG A 30 -6.64 10.92 -9.38
C ARG A 30 -6.69 12.05 -8.35
N GLU A 31 -5.74 12.04 -7.43
CA GLU A 31 -5.55 13.08 -6.45
C GLU A 31 -4.23 13.81 -6.71
N LEU A 32 -4.02 14.92 -6.01
CA LEU A 32 -2.82 15.73 -6.19
C LEU A 32 -1.54 14.92 -5.98
N SER A 33 -1.50 14.11 -4.94
CA SER A 33 -0.31 13.33 -4.57
C SER A 33 -0.55 11.83 -4.65
N GLY A 34 -1.58 11.38 -5.34
CA GLY A 34 -1.86 9.96 -5.37
C GLY A 34 -3.09 9.57 -6.14
N ILE A 35 -3.63 8.42 -5.77
CA ILE A 35 -4.82 7.87 -6.42
C ILE A 35 -5.73 7.22 -5.39
N TRP A 36 -7.01 7.22 -5.69
CA TRP A 36 -8.01 6.54 -4.88
C TRP A 36 -8.78 5.61 -5.80
N LEU A 37 -8.66 4.31 -5.57
CA LEU A 37 -9.33 3.27 -6.34
C LEU A 37 -10.49 2.76 -5.49
N ARG A 38 -11.71 2.99 -5.95
CA ARG A 38 -12.91 2.65 -5.18
C ARG A 38 -13.88 1.86 -6.02
N SER A 39 -14.50 0.87 -5.39
CA SER A 39 -15.61 0.16 -6.01
C SER A 39 -16.90 0.92 -5.74
N PRO A 40 -17.71 1.22 -6.77
CA PRO A 40 -18.94 1.97 -6.56
C PRO A 40 -20.01 1.17 -5.80
N ASN A 41 -19.95 -0.15 -5.83
CA ASN A 41 -21.00 -1.00 -5.29
C ASN A 41 -20.58 -1.90 -4.14
N THR A 42 -19.35 -1.81 -3.71
CA THR A 42 -18.82 -2.67 -2.64
C THR A 42 -17.96 -1.85 -1.69
N TRP A 43 -17.44 -2.52 -0.65
CA TRP A 43 -16.58 -1.87 0.35
C TRP A 43 -15.12 -1.76 -0.09
N THR A 44 -14.78 -2.28 -1.27
CA THR A 44 -13.39 -2.28 -1.73
C THR A 44 -12.90 -0.87 -2.02
N GLU A 45 -11.76 -0.51 -1.42
CA GLU A 45 -11.08 0.73 -1.74
C GLU A 45 -9.60 0.62 -1.42
N LEU A 46 -8.80 1.34 -2.18
CA LEU A 46 -7.37 1.45 -1.98
C LEU A 46 -6.98 2.89 -2.30
N ARG A 47 -6.38 3.56 -1.33
CA ARG A 47 -5.87 4.92 -1.53
C ARG A 47 -4.37 4.94 -1.32
N LEU A 48 -3.65 5.37 -2.33
CA LEU A 48 -2.19 5.45 -2.32
C LEU A 48 -1.76 6.90 -2.46
N LEU A 49 -0.84 7.31 -1.62
CA LEU A 49 -0.26 8.66 -1.68
C LEU A 49 1.25 8.56 -1.80
N ILE A 50 1.84 9.46 -2.57
CA ILE A 50 3.31 9.58 -2.66
C ILE A 50 3.71 10.79 -1.85
N LEU A 51 4.54 10.57 -0.83
CA LEU A 51 4.99 11.63 0.06
C LEU A 51 6.48 11.88 -0.17
N SER A 52 6.82 13.13 -0.47
CA SER A 52 8.21 13.57 -0.62
C SER A 52 9.03 12.76 -1.63
N ASP A 53 8.37 12.15 -2.60
CA ASP A 53 8.99 11.32 -3.65
C ASP A 53 9.81 10.13 -3.12
N VAL A 54 9.69 9.81 -1.83
CA VAL A 54 10.46 8.73 -1.23
C VAL A 54 9.60 7.68 -0.54
N GLN A 55 8.32 7.95 -0.37
CA GLN A 55 7.43 7.07 0.37
C GLN A 55 6.10 6.92 -0.35
N VAL A 56 5.65 5.68 -0.48
CA VAL A 56 4.27 5.40 -0.87
C VAL A 56 3.51 5.03 0.39
N THR A 57 2.42 5.71 0.64
CA THR A 57 1.56 5.46 1.79
C THR A 57 0.27 4.82 1.32
N VAL A 58 -0.04 3.65 1.87
CA VAL A 58 -1.36 3.03 1.73
C VAL A 58 -2.22 3.69 2.79
N SER A 59 -2.94 4.72 2.38
CA SER A 59 -3.70 5.58 3.28
C SER A 59 -5.03 4.95 3.69
N ARG A 60 -5.64 4.21 2.78
CA ARG A 60 -6.84 3.43 3.06
C ARG A 60 -6.77 2.13 2.28
N VAL A 61 -7.18 1.06 2.91
CA VAL A 61 -7.28 -0.24 2.24
C VAL A 61 -8.42 -1.03 2.87
N CYS A 62 -9.29 -1.52 2.02
CA CYS A 62 -10.37 -2.42 2.42
C CYS A 62 -10.74 -3.24 1.19
N PHE A 63 -10.83 -4.55 1.36
CA PHE A 63 -11.23 -5.43 0.27
C PHE A 63 -12.46 -6.21 0.71
N THR A 64 -13.52 -6.12 -0.10
CA THR A 64 -14.78 -6.80 0.15
C THR A 64 -14.57 -8.31 0.28
N HIS A 65 -13.75 -8.86 -0.60
CA HIS A 65 -13.42 -10.29 -0.57
C HIS A 65 -12.03 -10.46 0.04
N GLN A 66 -12.01 -10.70 1.34
CA GLN A 66 -10.76 -10.93 2.07
C GLN A 66 -10.16 -12.26 1.66
N ARG A 67 -8.84 -12.38 1.84
CA ARG A 67 -8.09 -13.59 1.51
C ARG A 67 -8.12 -13.95 0.02
N SER A 68 -8.44 -13.00 -0.82
CA SER A 68 -8.40 -13.18 -2.28
C SER A 68 -7.01 -13.08 -2.86
N GLY A 69 -6.03 -12.66 -2.05
CA GLY A 69 -4.67 -12.38 -2.54
C GLY A 69 -4.54 -10.98 -3.13
N CYS A 70 -5.57 -10.16 -3.00
CA CYS A 70 -5.58 -8.83 -3.59
C CYS A 70 -4.49 -7.93 -3.00
N MET A 71 -4.36 -7.89 -1.68
CA MET A 71 -3.34 -7.06 -1.03
C MET A 71 -1.93 -7.53 -1.39
N THR A 72 -1.72 -8.84 -1.46
CA THR A 72 -0.43 -9.40 -1.87
C THR A 72 -0.08 -8.99 -3.30
N ALA A 73 -1.03 -9.04 -4.21
CA ALA A 73 -0.82 -8.63 -5.59
C ALA A 73 -0.53 -7.13 -5.69
N VAL A 74 -1.25 -6.33 -4.92
CA VAL A 74 -0.99 -4.88 -4.86
C VAL A 74 0.42 -4.61 -4.32
N PHE A 75 0.82 -5.33 -3.28
CA PHE A 75 2.15 -5.16 -2.70
C PHE A 75 3.25 -5.55 -3.68
N GLU A 76 3.07 -6.64 -4.42
CA GLU A 76 4.03 -7.03 -5.46
C GLU A 76 4.16 -5.94 -6.53
N TRP A 77 3.03 -5.34 -6.92
CA TRP A 77 3.04 -4.23 -7.85
C TRP A 77 3.77 -3.02 -7.26
N LEU A 78 3.54 -2.71 -6.00
CA LEU A 78 4.19 -1.58 -5.32
C LEU A 78 5.70 -1.77 -5.23
N LYS A 79 6.17 -3.01 -5.05
CA LYS A 79 7.62 -3.28 -5.05
C LYS A 79 8.24 -3.00 -6.41
N GLU A 80 7.56 -3.29 -7.50
CA GLU A 80 8.04 -2.96 -8.84
C GLU A 80 8.02 -1.45 -9.06
N PHE A 81 6.95 -0.78 -8.69
CA PHE A 81 6.83 0.66 -8.76
C PHE A 81 7.96 1.34 -7.98
N TRP A 82 8.20 0.85 -6.81
CA TRP A 82 9.27 1.27 -5.93
C TRP A 82 10.64 1.18 -6.62
N ARG A 83 10.92 0.03 -7.19
CA ARG A 83 12.19 -0.19 -7.87
C ARG A 83 12.40 0.79 -9.03
N LYS A 84 11.35 1.03 -9.81
CA LYS A 84 11.41 1.92 -10.97
C LYS A 84 11.57 3.38 -10.59
N ASN A 85 11.03 3.79 -9.47
CA ASN A 85 10.91 5.19 -9.10
C ASN A 85 11.78 5.62 -7.93
N GLY A 86 12.60 4.74 -7.42
CA GLY A 86 13.52 5.09 -6.33
C GLY A 86 12.84 5.37 -5.00
N ILE A 87 11.70 4.75 -4.77
CA ILE A 87 10.97 4.88 -3.50
C ILE A 87 11.77 4.17 -2.40
N HIS A 88 11.80 4.72 -1.20
CA HIS A 88 12.55 4.16 -0.09
C HIS A 88 11.70 3.35 0.87
N ARG A 89 10.41 3.65 0.96
CA ARG A 89 9.58 3.08 2.01
C ARG A 89 8.13 2.98 1.56
N ILE A 90 7.47 1.91 1.98
CA ILE A 90 6.03 1.73 1.83
C ILE A 90 5.45 1.73 3.23
N VAL A 91 4.43 2.53 3.46
CA VAL A 91 3.75 2.62 4.76
C VAL A 91 2.29 2.21 4.58
N VAL A 92 1.80 1.33 5.45
CA VAL A 92 0.38 1.05 5.57
C VAL A 92 -0.10 1.79 6.80
N GLN A 93 -0.93 2.79 6.57
CA GLN A 93 -1.34 3.73 7.59
C GLN A 93 -2.59 3.26 8.31
N SER A 94 -2.62 3.49 9.63
CA SER A 94 -3.82 3.25 10.43
C SER A 94 -4.44 1.88 10.21
N VAL A 95 -3.64 0.82 10.42
CA VAL A 95 -4.10 -0.55 10.27
C VAL A 95 -5.29 -0.79 11.22
N GLN A 96 -6.44 -1.11 10.67
CA GLN A 96 -7.70 -1.18 11.41
C GLN A 96 -8.10 -2.59 11.82
N THR A 97 -7.47 -3.61 11.27
CA THR A 97 -7.84 -4.98 11.58
C THR A 97 -6.62 -5.81 11.96
N GLU A 98 -6.87 -6.81 12.80
CA GLU A 98 -5.84 -7.78 13.17
C GLU A 98 -5.34 -8.54 11.94
N GLU A 99 -6.23 -8.85 11.02
CA GLU A 99 -5.88 -9.54 9.79
C GLU A 99 -4.88 -8.74 8.96
N MET A 100 -5.10 -7.44 8.82
CA MET A 100 -4.18 -6.58 8.08
C MET A 100 -2.85 -6.45 8.81
N ALA A 101 -2.88 -6.34 10.13
CA ALA A 101 -1.66 -6.29 10.93
C ALA A 101 -0.83 -7.56 10.76
N ASN A 102 -1.48 -8.72 10.80
CA ASN A 102 -0.82 -10.00 10.59
C ASN A 102 -0.25 -10.11 9.19
N TRP A 103 -1.00 -9.64 8.19
CA TRP A 103 -0.52 -9.60 6.81
C TRP A 103 0.76 -8.75 6.71
N CYS A 104 0.76 -7.58 7.35
CA CYS A 104 1.93 -6.70 7.33
C CYS A 104 3.15 -7.38 7.92
N ILE A 105 2.99 -7.99 9.09
CA ILE A 105 4.11 -8.68 9.76
C ILE A 105 4.61 -9.83 8.92
N LYS A 106 3.71 -10.62 8.36
CA LYS A 106 4.06 -11.76 7.52
C LYS A 106 4.83 -11.32 6.27
N ASN A 107 4.55 -10.15 5.76
CA ASN A 107 5.16 -9.65 4.53
C ASN A 107 6.36 -8.72 4.79
N GLY A 108 6.89 -8.70 5.98
CA GLY A 108 8.13 -8.00 6.30
C GLY A 108 7.96 -6.56 6.75
N PHE A 109 6.73 -6.11 6.96
CA PHE A 109 6.50 -4.78 7.52
C PHE A 109 6.82 -4.77 9.01
N GLN A 110 7.27 -3.64 9.50
CA GLN A 110 7.54 -3.43 10.91
C GLN A 110 6.55 -2.42 11.46
N ALA A 111 6.05 -2.67 12.65
CA ALA A 111 5.14 -1.75 13.32
C ALA A 111 5.91 -0.50 13.76
N ASN A 112 5.27 0.64 13.65
CA ASN A 112 5.79 1.87 14.20
C ASN A 112 5.79 1.77 15.72
N GLU A 113 6.72 2.44 16.40
CA GLU A 113 6.83 2.39 17.86
C GLU A 113 5.54 2.72 18.56
N SER A 114 4.81 3.69 18.05
CA SER A 114 3.52 4.08 18.63
C SER A 114 2.51 2.94 18.67
N THR A 115 2.67 1.93 17.81
CA THR A 115 1.80 0.77 17.76
C THR A 115 1.97 -0.13 18.97
N PHE A 116 3.16 -0.16 19.56
CA PHE A 116 3.45 -1.01 20.71
C PHE A 116 2.87 -0.51 22.02
N VAL A 117 2.50 0.75 22.09
CA VAL A 117 1.96 1.35 23.30
C VAL A 117 0.60 0.76 23.64
N ARG A 118 -0.10 0.24 22.62
CA ARG A 118 -1.44 -0.32 22.78
C ARG A 118 -1.41 -1.83 22.67
N LYS A 119 -1.10 -2.49 23.77
CA LYS A 119 -0.96 -3.95 23.77
C LYS A 119 -2.22 -4.72 23.40
N GLU A 120 -3.37 -4.15 23.66
CA GLU A 120 -4.64 -4.85 23.45
C GLU A 120 -5.12 -4.73 22.03
N SER A 121 -4.45 -3.91 21.22
CA SER A 121 -4.92 -3.63 19.89
C SER A 121 -3.75 -3.42 18.97
N VAL A 122 -3.68 -4.24 17.94
CA VAL A 122 -2.74 -4.04 16.83
C VAL A 122 -3.29 -3.03 15.83
N VAL A 123 -4.49 -2.51 16.10
CA VAL A 123 -5.17 -1.58 15.21
C VAL A 123 -4.86 -0.14 15.58
N GLY A 124 -5.01 0.75 14.60
CA GLY A 124 -4.79 2.17 14.78
C GLY A 124 -3.37 2.63 14.59
N GLY A 125 -2.43 1.71 14.41
CA GLY A 125 -1.03 2.04 14.20
C GLY A 125 -0.61 1.93 12.74
N ASP A 126 0.59 2.38 12.45
CA ASP A 126 1.17 2.34 11.12
C ASP A 126 2.21 1.25 11.03
N TYR A 127 2.33 0.64 9.84
CA TYR A 127 3.35 -0.34 9.54
C TYR A 127 4.17 0.17 8.36
N PHE A 128 5.46 -0.12 8.36
CA PHE A 128 6.31 0.32 7.27
C PHE A 128 7.20 -0.81 6.75
N PHE A 129 7.52 -0.72 5.48
CA PHE A 129 8.40 -1.66 4.79
C PHE A 129 9.50 -0.89 4.10
N ARG A 130 10.77 -1.26 4.37
CA ARG A 130 11.94 -0.64 3.74
C ARG A 130 12.60 -1.60 2.78
N ASN A 131 13.16 -1.04 1.73
CA ASN A 131 13.89 -1.81 0.75
C ASN A 131 15.23 -2.29 1.34
N ALA A 132 15.31 -3.58 1.63
CA ALA A 132 16.53 -4.18 2.19
C ALA A 132 17.73 -4.06 1.26
N LEU A 133 17.50 -4.19 -0.05
CA LEU A 133 18.58 -4.01 -1.03
C LEU A 133 19.12 -2.60 -0.98
N ARG A 134 18.22 -1.62 -0.89
CA ARG A 134 18.62 -0.23 -0.85
C ARG A 134 19.35 0.10 0.45
N ALA A 135 18.93 -0.48 1.56
CA ALA A 135 19.60 -0.32 2.83
C ALA A 135 21.04 -0.86 2.75
N ARG A 136 21.24 -1.99 2.09
CA ARG A 136 22.59 -2.54 1.90
C ARG A 136 23.44 -1.66 1.01
N ASP A 137 22.86 -1.08 -0.02
CA ASP A 137 23.56 -0.19 -0.92
C ASP A 137 24.06 1.06 -0.20
N LEU A 138 23.36 1.46 0.83
CA LEU A 138 23.72 2.64 1.61
C LEU A 138 24.80 2.38 2.67
N THR A 139 25.19 1.14 2.86
CA THR A 139 26.17 0.79 3.89
C THR A 139 27.60 0.70 3.38
N PHE A 140 27.82 1.04 2.15
CA PHE A 140 29.19 1.01 1.57
C PHE A 140 29.96 2.26 1.77
#